data_2e241a8ae255fc0b28eb1f4264009f6d
#
_entry.id   2e241a8ae255fc0b28eb1f4264009f6d
#
_cell.length_a   1.000
_cell.length_b   1.000
_cell.length_c   1.000
_cell.angle_alpha   90.00
_cell.angle_beta   90.00
_cell.angle_gamma   90.00
#
_symmetry.space_group_name_H-M   'P 1'
#
loop_
_entity.id
_entity.type
_entity.pdbx_description
1 polymer ?
#
loop_
_entity_poly.entity_id
_entity_poly.type
_entity_poly.pdbx_seq_one_letter_code
_entity_poly.pdbx_strand_id
1 'polypeptide(L)'
;VLDYKILVQARMTSSRFPGKMLVNLDGRPLIDHVLSRVQDSCPSGQVVLLTSEDPTDDPLVEYVSNMFDITIFRGELNNVYNRYVAYLDSNWCDWFVRVSGDSPLLDPGLIRKMVRMVNEKYDLVTNILNRTFPAGQSIEVVKSRPFVELPTKMLSEEDQEHVTKYFYRNPDSFKILSVVTDDLSIRKARFVVDTPEDLLSIEDTLVRQPNVGKGYAELARLENDCND
;
A
#
# COMPACT_ATOMS: atom_id res chain seq x y z
N VAL A 1 -1.10 9.23 -21.94
CA VAL A 1 -1.43 8.22 -20.92
C VAL A 1 -0.45 8.44 -19.77
N LEU A 2 -0.92 8.44 -18.52
CA LEU A 2 -0.05 8.57 -17.36
C LEU A 2 0.90 7.36 -17.29
N ASP A 3 2.21 7.62 -17.19
CA ASP A 3 3.21 6.57 -16.95
C ASP A 3 3.35 6.35 -15.45
N TYR A 4 2.85 5.20 -14.95
CA TYR A 4 2.93 4.88 -13.54
C TYR A 4 3.04 3.37 -13.28
N LYS A 5 3.54 3.01 -12.10
CA LYS A 5 3.52 1.65 -11.56
C LYS A 5 2.87 1.63 -10.18
N ILE A 6 2.30 0.49 -9.79
CA ILE A 6 1.82 0.28 -8.43
C ILE A 6 2.81 -0.61 -7.71
N LEU A 7 3.48 -0.05 -6.73
CA LEU A 7 4.54 -0.68 -5.96
C LEU A 7 3.96 -1.18 -4.63
N VAL A 8 3.73 -2.49 -4.54
CA VAL A 8 3.22 -3.15 -3.35
C VAL A 8 4.40 -3.54 -2.47
N GLN A 9 4.56 -2.84 -1.36
CA GLN A 9 5.62 -3.10 -0.38
C GLN A 9 5.20 -4.21 0.57
N ALA A 10 5.94 -5.32 0.62
CA ALA A 10 5.69 -6.42 1.54
C ALA A 10 6.99 -7.10 1.98
N ARG A 11 7.04 -7.61 3.21
CA ARG A 11 8.14 -8.43 3.75
C ARG A 11 7.63 -9.42 4.79
N MET A 12 8.35 -10.52 4.97
CA MET A 12 8.01 -11.54 5.98
C MET A 12 8.42 -11.12 7.40
N THR A 13 9.43 -10.24 7.51
CA THR A 13 9.99 -9.78 8.79
C THR A 13 9.16 -8.65 9.41
N SER A 14 7.96 -8.99 9.92
CA SER A 14 7.18 -8.08 10.75
C SER A 14 7.48 -8.34 12.22
N SER A 15 7.79 -7.31 13.01
CA SER A 15 8.11 -7.47 14.43
C SER A 15 6.92 -7.93 15.27
N ARG A 16 5.72 -7.47 14.95
CA ARG A 16 4.47 -7.79 15.67
C ARG A 16 3.79 -9.07 15.19
N PHE A 17 3.97 -9.42 13.92
CA PHE A 17 3.36 -10.59 13.32
C PHE A 17 4.27 -11.15 12.20
N PRO A 18 5.34 -11.87 12.56
CA PRO A 18 6.25 -12.47 11.57
C PRO A 18 5.51 -13.43 10.65
N GLY A 19 5.84 -13.40 9.36
CA GLY A 19 5.21 -14.27 8.36
C GLY A 19 3.81 -13.86 7.93
N LYS A 20 3.27 -12.73 8.40
CA LYS A 20 1.87 -12.31 8.15
C LYS A 20 1.46 -12.30 6.68
N MET A 21 2.40 -12.06 5.75
CA MET A 21 2.08 -12.03 4.32
C MET A 21 1.52 -13.33 3.77
N LEU A 22 1.96 -14.46 4.33
CA LEU A 22 1.52 -15.81 3.92
C LEU A 22 0.53 -16.46 4.89
N VAL A 23 0.09 -15.75 5.92
CA VAL A 23 -0.95 -16.25 6.82
C VAL A 23 -2.26 -16.38 6.05
N ASN A 24 -2.97 -17.48 6.31
CA ASN A 24 -4.28 -17.72 5.71
C ASN A 24 -5.31 -16.69 6.21
N LEU A 25 -5.99 -16.06 5.27
CA LEU A 25 -7.10 -15.16 5.46
C LEU A 25 -8.21 -15.60 4.50
N ASP A 26 -9.32 -16.11 5.01
CA ASP A 26 -10.45 -16.58 4.21
C ASP A 26 -10.04 -17.49 3.03
N GLY A 27 -9.23 -18.52 3.36
CA GLY A 27 -8.84 -19.61 2.43
C GLY A 27 -7.65 -19.33 1.52
N ARG A 28 -7.02 -18.14 1.57
CA ARG A 28 -5.82 -17.79 0.79
C ARG A 28 -4.88 -16.87 1.58
N PRO A 29 -3.58 -16.79 1.23
CA PRO A 29 -2.64 -15.91 1.91
C PRO A 29 -3.08 -14.43 1.90
N LEU A 30 -2.72 -13.69 2.96
CA LEU A 30 -3.02 -12.27 3.10
C LEU A 30 -2.56 -11.46 1.88
N ILE A 31 -1.34 -11.70 1.39
CA ILE A 31 -0.78 -10.99 0.23
C ILE A 31 -1.59 -11.21 -1.06
N ASP A 32 -2.23 -12.36 -1.21
CA ASP A 32 -3.07 -12.68 -2.36
C ASP A 32 -4.28 -11.73 -2.45
N HIS A 33 -4.93 -11.44 -1.31
CA HIS A 33 -6.02 -10.47 -1.24
C HIS A 33 -5.58 -9.07 -1.69
N VAL A 34 -4.38 -8.66 -1.29
CA VAL A 34 -3.83 -7.34 -1.67
C VAL A 34 -3.53 -7.31 -3.16
N LEU A 35 -2.75 -8.28 -3.65
CA LEU A 35 -2.30 -8.29 -5.05
C LEU A 35 -3.47 -8.41 -6.03
N SER A 36 -4.45 -9.28 -5.75
CA SER A 36 -5.66 -9.41 -6.57
C SER A 36 -6.41 -8.09 -6.68
N ARG A 37 -6.64 -7.39 -5.55
CA ARG A 37 -7.33 -6.10 -5.54
C ARG A 37 -6.53 -4.99 -6.24
N VAL A 38 -5.21 -5.00 -6.09
CA VAL A 38 -4.35 -4.04 -6.78
C VAL A 38 -4.37 -4.29 -8.30
N GLN A 39 -4.31 -5.54 -8.75
CA GLN A 39 -4.44 -5.88 -10.18
C GLN A 39 -5.80 -5.44 -10.75
N ASP A 40 -6.89 -5.56 -9.98
CA ASP A 40 -8.21 -5.06 -10.39
C ASP A 40 -8.26 -3.53 -10.57
N SER A 41 -7.29 -2.80 -10.04
CA SER A 41 -7.26 -1.33 -10.10
C SER A 41 -6.59 -0.76 -11.35
N CYS A 42 -5.80 -1.53 -12.08
CA CYS A 42 -4.93 -1.04 -13.15
C CYS A 42 -4.81 -2.05 -14.32
N PRO A 43 -4.32 -1.62 -15.49
CA PRO A 43 -3.97 -2.52 -16.58
C PRO A 43 -2.90 -3.54 -16.18
N SER A 44 -2.87 -4.68 -16.86
CA SER A 44 -1.83 -5.69 -16.69
C SER A 44 -0.42 -5.11 -16.85
N GLY A 45 0.54 -5.64 -16.10
CA GLY A 45 1.95 -5.21 -16.12
C GLY A 45 2.26 -3.93 -15.36
N GLN A 46 1.27 -3.35 -14.64
CA GLN A 46 1.51 -2.16 -13.80
C GLN A 46 1.90 -2.48 -12.36
N VAL A 47 1.61 -3.70 -11.88
CA VAL A 47 1.84 -4.10 -10.49
C VAL A 47 3.23 -4.67 -10.31
N VAL A 48 3.91 -4.24 -9.25
CA VAL A 48 5.23 -4.71 -8.84
C VAL A 48 5.20 -5.04 -7.35
N LEU A 49 5.66 -6.22 -6.97
CA LEU A 49 5.96 -6.54 -5.58
C LEU A 49 7.37 -6.03 -5.25
N LEU A 50 7.48 -5.13 -4.27
CA LEU A 50 8.76 -4.71 -3.69
C LEU A 50 9.00 -5.44 -2.37
N THR A 51 9.96 -6.36 -2.36
CA THR A 51 10.38 -7.11 -1.16
C THR A 51 11.89 -7.03 -0.94
N SER A 52 12.42 -7.72 0.06
CA SER A 52 13.84 -7.65 0.36
C SER A 52 14.65 -8.78 -0.30
N GLU A 53 15.98 -8.57 -0.35
CA GLU A 53 16.95 -9.61 -0.73
C GLU A 53 17.22 -10.60 0.40
N ASP A 54 16.71 -10.34 1.60
CA ASP A 54 16.89 -11.22 2.74
C ASP A 54 16.20 -12.59 2.48
N PRO A 55 16.85 -13.71 2.78
CA PRO A 55 16.28 -15.04 2.56
C PRO A 55 14.96 -15.30 3.29
N THR A 56 14.66 -14.54 4.34
CA THR A 56 13.35 -14.64 5.03
C THR A 56 12.18 -14.29 4.11
N ASP A 57 12.40 -13.50 3.04
CA ASP A 57 11.39 -13.16 2.06
C ASP A 57 11.28 -14.16 0.89
N ASP A 58 12.17 -15.19 0.80
CA ASP A 58 12.12 -16.19 -0.27
C ASP A 58 10.78 -16.92 -0.37
N PRO A 59 10.10 -17.34 0.74
CA PRO A 59 8.79 -17.95 0.64
C PRO A 59 7.72 -17.04 0.04
N LEU A 60 7.78 -15.73 0.31
CA LEU A 60 6.89 -14.73 -0.29
C LEU A 60 7.13 -14.62 -1.80
N VAL A 61 8.40 -14.56 -2.20
CA VAL A 61 8.80 -14.50 -3.61
C VAL A 61 8.34 -15.74 -4.36
N GLU A 62 8.59 -16.93 -3.80
CA GLU A 62 8.17 -18.21 -4.37
C GLU A 62 6.64 -18.25 -4.56
N TYR A 63 5.88 -17.93 -3.52
CA TYR A 63 4.42 -17.91 -3.59
C TYR A 63 3.93 -16.96 -4.70
N VAL A 64 4.40 -15.71 -4.70
CA VAL A 64 3.93 -14.70 -5.64
C VAL A 64 4.34 -15.04 -7.08
N SER A 65 5.54 -15.56 -7.30
CA SER A 65 6.01 -16.00 -8.64
C SER A 65 5.15 -17.13 -9.22
N ASN A 66 4.63 -18.01 -8.36
CA ASN A 66 3.80 -19.13 -8.81
C ASN A 66 2.34 -18.74 -9.05
N MET A 67 1.84 -17.71 -8.37
CA MET A 67 0.42 -17.38 -8.35
C MET A 67 0.06 -16.14 -9.18
N PHE A 68 1.01 -15.25 -9.45
CA PHE A 68 0.77 -13.96 -10.08
C PHE A 68 1.74 -13.68 -11.22
N ASP A 69 1.23 -13.19 -12.34
CA ASP A 69 2.05 -12.64 -13.43
C ASP A 69 2.32 -11.14 -13.18
N ILE A 70 3.23 -10.88 -12.25
CA ILE A 70 3.69 -9.53 -11.89
C ILE A 70 5.22 -9.48 -11.74
N THR A 71 5.77 -8.29 -11.88
CA THR A 71 7.19 -8.07 -11.60
C THR A 71 7.45 -8.18 -10.09
N ILE A 72 8.53 -8.86 -9.70
CA ILE A 72 9.04 -8.89 -8.33
C ILE A 72 10.40 -8.22 -8.34
N PHE A 73 10.57 -7.20 -7.50
CA PHE A 73 11.85 -6.55 -7.29
C PHE A 73 12.29 -6.74 -5.84
N ARG A 74 13.55 -7.13 -5.66
CA ARG A 74 14.18 -7.32 -4.35
C ARG A 74 15.26 -6.27 -4.13
N GLY A 75 15.34 -5.75 -2.91
CA GLY A 75 16.35 -4.77 -2.53
C GLY A 75 16.61 -4.78 -1.02
N GLU A 76 17.20 -3.72 -0.47
CA GLU A 76 17.58 -3.63 0.92
C GLU A 76 16.42 -3.93 1.89
N LEU A 77 16.68 -4.74 2.94
CA LEU A 77 15.69 -5.09 3.96
C LEU A 77 15.31 -3.87 4.81
N ASN A 78 16.29 -3.17 5.35
CA ASN A 78 16.10 -2.14 6.37
C ASN A 78 15.93 -0.73 5.78
N ASN A 79 16.43 -0.49 4.57
CA ASN A 79 16.26 0.80 3.90
C ASN A 79 15.22 0.67 2.78
N VAL A 80 13.97 0.86 3.14
CA VAL A 80 12.85 0.76 2.20
C VAL A 80 12.90 1.87 1.15
N TYR A 81 13.28 3.09 1.53
CA TYR A 81 13.48 4.19 0.58
C TYR A 81 14.48 3.81 -0.54
N ASN A 82 15.65 3.29 -0.17
CA ASN A 82 16.64 2.84 -1.16
C ASN A 82 16.10 1.72 -2.06
N ARG A 83 15.24 0.84 -1.55
CA ARG A 83 14.59 -0.19 -2.36
C ARG A 83 13.71 0.42 -3.46
N TYR A 84 12.95 1.47 -3.15
CA TYR A 84 12.17 2.21 -4.15
C TYR A 84 13.06 2.93 -5.16
N VAL A 85 14.11 3.60 -4.70
CA VAL A 85 15.08 4.28 -5.59
C VAL A 85 15.74 3.29 -6.53
N ALA A 86 16.26 2.15 -6.02
CA ALA A 86 16.91 1.12 -6.83
C ALA A 86 15.96 0.51 -7.88
N TYR A 87 14.67 0.34 -7.52
CA TYR A 87 13.66 -0.06 -8.50
C TYR A 87 13.50 0.99 -9.60
N LEU A 88 13.32 2.27 -9.24
CA LEU A 88 13.10 3.36 -10.18
C LEU A 88 14.32 3.62 -11.08
N ASP A 89 15.54 3.45 -10.56
CA ASP A 89 16.77 3.56 -11.35
C ASP A 89 16.84 2.53 -12.48
N SER A 90 16.30 1.34 -12.26
CA SER A 90 16.30 0.24 -13.23
C SER A 90 15.02 0.18 -14.08
N ASN A 91 13.92 0.71 -13.58
CA ASN A 91 12.57 0.60 -14.16
C ASN A 91 11.83 1.93 -13.99
N TRP A 92 12.29 2.95 -14.68
CA TRP A 92 11.71 4.30 -14.55
C TRP A 92 10.24 4.34 -14.91
N CYS A 93 9.48 5.07 -14.10
CA CYS A 93 8.14 5.57 -14.41
C CYS A 93 7.98 6.97 -13.84
N ASP A 94 7.13 7.80 -14.42
CA ASP A 94 6.96 9.19 -13.98
C ASP A 94 6.30 9.30 -12.61
N TRP A 95 5.43 8.35 -12.29
CA TRP A 95 4.71 8.25 -11.04
C TRP A 95 4.70 6.83 -10.50
N PHE A 96 4.67 6.68 -9.20
CA PHE A 96 4.36 5.40 -8.59
C PHE A 96 3.27 5.51 -7.54
N VAL A 97 2.45 4.47 -7.42
CA VAL A 97 1.47 4.32 -6.35
C VAL A 97 2.10 3.43 -5.28
N ARG A 98 2.25 3.94 -4.07
CA ARG A 98 2.71 3.16 -2.94
C ARG A 98 1.53 2.50 -2.23
N VAL A 99 1.60 1.19 -2.05
CA VAL A 99 0.62 0.35 -1.36
C VAL A 99 1.34 -0.55 -0.36
N SER A 100 0.76 -0.74 0.82
CA SER A 100 1.27 -1.68 1.81
C SER A 100 0.63 -3.06 1.64
N GLY A 101 1.46 -4.12 1.72
CA GLY A 101 1.02 -5.50 1.59
C GLY A 101 0.19 -6.04 2.76
N ASP A 102 -0.04 -5.26 3.81
CA ASP A 102 -0.81 -5.62 4.99
C ASP A 102 -2.27 -5.10 4.98
N SER A 103 -2.73 -4.61 3.84
CA SER A 103 -4.04 -3.98 3.65
C SER A 103 -4.95 -4.81 2.73
N PRO A 104 -5.44 -6.00 3.18
CA PRO A 104 -6.10 -6.99 2.34
C PRO A 104 -7.45 -6.54 1.77
N LEU A 105 -8.07 -5.50 2.34
CA LEU A 105 -9.35 -4.94 1.88
C LEU A 105 -9.19 -3.58 1.19
N LEU A 106 -8.01 -3.25 0.68
CA LEU A 106 -7.76 -2.03 -0.09
C LEU A 106 -8.70 -1.93 -1.30
N ASP A 107 -9.35 -0.78 -1.46
CA ASP A 107 -10.36 -0.57 -2.52
C ASP A 107 -9.70 -0.25 -3.87
N PRO A 108 -9.88 -1.10 -4.90
CA PRO A 108 -9.39 -0.81 -6.26
C PRO A 108 -9.97 0.48 -6.87
N GLY A 109 -11.20 0.82 -6.52
CA GLY A 109 -11.86 2.05 -6.97
C GLY A 109 -11.19 3.31 -6.42
N LEU A 110 -10.75 3.24 -5.16
CA LEU A 110 -10.02 4.34 -4.53
C LEU A 110 -8.63 4.52 -5.17
N ILE A 111 -7.91 3.45 -5.49
CA ILE A 111 -6.65 3.53 -6.24
C ILE A 111 -6.89 4.25 -7.58
N ARG A 112 -7.87 3.78 -8.37
CA ARG A 112 -8.21 4.41 -9.66
C ARG A 112 -8.59 5.88 -9.53
N LYS A 113 -9.35 6.24 -8.48
CA LYS A 113 -9.74 7.62 -8.20
C LYS A 113 -8.50 8.49 -7.96
N MET A 114 -7.57 8.05 -7.12
CA MET A 114 -6.39 8.84 -6.77
C MET A 114 -5.41 8.98 -7.94
N VAL A 115 -5.21 7.94 -8.74
CA VAL A 115 -4.40 8.01 -9.97
C VAL A 115 -4.97 9.03 -10.96
N ARG A 116 -6.30 9.14 -11.09
CA ARG A 116 -6.93 10.16 -11.95
C ARG A 116 -6.78 11.60 -11.44
N MET A 117 -6.48 11.79 -10.15
CA MET A 117 -6.25 13.12 -9.56
C MET A 117 -4.82 13.63 -9.76
N VAL A 118 -3.94 12.80 -10.30
CA VAL A 118 -2.56 13.17 -10.63
C VAL A 118 -2.55 14.35 -11.62
N ASN A 119 -1.71 15.33 -11.31
CA ASN A 119 -1.51 16.50 -12.14
C ASN A 119 -0.06 16.96 -11.96
N GLU A 120 0.57 17.48 -13.04
CA GLU A 120 1.98 17.93 -13.04
C GLU A 120 2.33 18.98 -11.96
N LYS A 121 1.35 19.69 -11.45
CA LYS A 121 1.54 20.67 -10.36
C LYS A 121 1.77 20.04 -8.99
N TYR A 122 1.49 18.71 -8.80
CA TYR A 122 1.68 18.03 -7.54
C TYR A 122 2.93 17.14 -7.57
N ASP A 123 3.53 16.95 -6.41
CA ASP A 123 4.62 16.01 -6.17
C ASP A 123 4.11 14.75 -5.46
N LEU A 124 3.00 14.88 -4.73
CA LEU A 124 2.36 13.81 -3.98
C LEU A 124 0.84 14.00 -3.96
N VAL A 125 0.09 12.94 -4.30
CA VAL A 125 -1.36 12.84 -4.07
C VAL A 125 -1.58 11.76 -3.02
N THR A 126 -2.19 12.11 -1.88
CA THR A 126 -2.27 11.21 -0.72
C THR A 126 -3.59 11.35 0.02
N ASN A 127 -4.05 10.25 0.65
CA ASN A 127 -5.19 10.28 1.58
C ASN A 127 -4.76 10.08 3.04
N ILE A 128 -3.45 10.23 3.33
CA ILE A 128 -2.89 10.00 4.67
C ILE A 128 -2.71 11.30 5.45
N LEU A 129 -2.34 12.42 4.78
CA LEU A 129 -1.98 13.68 5.42
C LEU A 129 -3.11 14.20 6.33
N ASN A 130 -4.34 14.26 5.81
CA ASN A 130 -5.55 14.59 6.57
C ASN A 130 -6.45 13.36 6.57
N ARG A 131 -6.10 12.36 7.40
CA ARG A 131 -6.74 11.05 7.34
C ARG A 131 -8.22 11.11 7.68
N THR A 132 -9.07 10.82 6.69
CA THR A 132 -10.52 10.63 6.82
C THR A 132 -10.95 9.23 6.39
N PHE A 133 -10.10 8.51 5.67
CA PHE A 133 -10.32 7.12 5.25
C PHE A 133 -9.92 6.13 6.34
N PRO A 134 -10.52 4.92 6.37
CA PRO A 134 -10.14 3.84 7.27
C PRO A 134 -8.65 3.48 7.19
N ALA A 135 -8.09 2.96 8.29
CA ALA A 135 -6.79 2.31 8.24
C ALA A 135 -6.85 1.10 7.29
N GLY A 136 -5.81 0.89 6.47
CA GLY A 136 -5.83 -0.13 5.40
C GLY A 136 -6.35 0.38 4.05
N GLN A 137 -6.80 1.66 3.97
CA GLN A 137 -7.14 2.34 2.72
C GLN A 137 -6.10 3.41 2.34
N SER A 138 -4.87 3.27 2.82
CA SER A 138 -3.78 4.23 2.58
C SER A 138 -3.23 4.10 1.18
N ILE A 139 -3.25 5.19 0.40
CA ILE A 139 -2.74 5.27 -0.96
C ILE A 139 -1.93 6.56 -1.11
N GLU A 140 -0.77 6.43 -1.71
CA GLU A 140 0.12 7.54 -2.01
C GLU A 140 0.56 7.44 -3.46
N VAL A 141 0.22 8.45 -4.27
CA VAL A 141 0.68 8.57 -5.66
C VAL A 141 1.78 9.60 -5.69
N VAL A 142 2.99 9.14 -5.91
CA VAL A 142 4.24 9.91 -5.73
C VAL A 142 4.86 10.18 -7.09
N LYS A 143 5.26 11.43 -7.34
CA LYS A 143 6.05 11.80 -8.51
C LYS A 143 7.48 11.27 -8.33
N SER A 144 7.97 10.49 -9.29
CA SER A 144 9.25 9.78 -9.13
C SER A 144 10.45 10.73 -9.07
N ARG A 145 10.47 11.78 -9.88
CA ARG A 145 11.61 12.72 -9.94
C ARG A 145 11.91 13.37 -8.57
N PRO A 146 10.98 14.10 -7.92
CA PRO A 146 11.26 14.71 -6.62
C PRO A 146 11.53 13.65 -5.53
N PHE A 147 11.02 12.43 -5.67
CA PHE A 147 11.28 11.35 -4.73
C PHE A 147 12.73 10.86 -4.79
N VAL A 148 13.27 10.57 -5.98
CA VAL A 148 14.65 10.08 -6.11
C VAL A 148 15.69 11.18 -5.84
N GLU A 149 15.30 12.45 -5.96
CA GLU A 149 16.14 13.62 -5.68
C GLU A 149 16.12 14.07 -4.21
N LEU A 150 15.47 13.33 -3.31
CA LEU A 150 15.48 13.66 -1.88
C LEU A 150 16.92 13.68 -1.34
N PRO A 151 17.23 14.62 -0.42
CA PRO A 151 18.57 14.76 0.13
C PRO A 151 18.90 13.61 1.07
N THR A 152 19.45 12.53 0.55
CA THR A 152 19.68 11.26 1.26
C THR A 152 20.41 11.41 2.60
N LYS A 153 21.33 12.40 2.69
CA LYS A 153 22.06 12.71 3.93
C LYS A 153 21.19 13.32 5.04
N MET A 154 19.98 13.78 4.69
CA MET A 154 19.03 14.39 5.63
C MET A 154 17.89 13.45 5.98
N LEU A 155 17.84 12.26 5.37
CA LEU A 155 16.83 11.26 5.68
C LEU A 155 17.17 10.58 7.02
N SER A 156 16.25 10.63 7.97
CA SER A 156 16.32 9.85 9.21
C SER A 156 16.05 8.37 8.92
N GLU A 157 16.38 7.48 9.85
CA GLU A 157 16.02 6.06 9.76
C GLU A 157 14.50 5.88 9.54
N GLU A 158 13.71 6.71 10.19
CA GLU A 158 12.26 6.73 10.06
C GLU A 158 11.76 7.15 8.67
N ASP A 159 12.47 8.08 7.99
CA ASP A 159 12.19 8.43 6.60
C ASP A 159 12.55 7.29 5.65
N GLN A 160 13.65 6.59 5.93
CA GLN A 160 14.10 5.44 5.14
C GLN A 160 13.15 4.25 5.27
N GLU A 161 12.53 4.03 6.43
CA GLU A 161 11.54 2.98 6.63
C GLU A 161 10.15 3.38 6.09
N HIS A 162 9.71 4.62 6.34
CA HIS A 162 8.37 5.11 5.99
C HIS A 162 8.30 5.91 4.69
N VAL A 163 9.23 5.72 3.80
CA VAL A 163 9.35 6.10 2.37
C VAL A 163 8.90 7.55 2.04
N THR A 164 7.67 7.92 2.35
CA THR A 164 7.04 9.21 2.04
C THR A 164 7.03 10.20 3.21
N LYS A 165 7.54 9.78 4.38
CA LYS A 165 7.51 10.59 5.61
C LYS A 165 8.22 11.93 5.45
N TYR A 166 9.30 11.97 4.67
CA TYR A 166 10.04 13.21 4.40
C TYR A 166 9.16 14.29 3.75
N PHE A 167 8.25 13.92 2.85
CA PHE A 167 7.30 14.87 2.23
C PHE A 167 6.40 15.52 3.28
N TYR A 168 5.87 14.71 4.21
CA TYR A 168 4.98 15.19 5.26
C TYR A 168 5.66 16.08 6.31
N ARG A 169 6.97 15.87 6.56
CA ARG A 169 7.76 16.72 7.45
C ARG A 169 8.19 18.04 6.81
N ASN A 170 8.17 18.12 5.48
CA ASN A 170 8.62 19.29 4.72
C ASN A 170 7.52 19.79 3.76
N PRO A 171 6.30 20.06 4.23
CA PRO A 171 5.14 20.34 3.37
C PRO A 171 5.31 21.62 2.54
N ASP A 172 6.13 22.58 2.99
CA ASP A 172 6.41 23.80 2.26
C ASP A 172 7.34 23.60 1.04
N SER A 173 8.07 22.47 1.03
CA SER A 173 9.01 22.12 -0.05
C SER A 173 8.34 21.33 -1.17
N PHE A 174 7.13 20.79 -0.96
CA PHE A 174 6.45 19.90 -1.89
C PHE A 174 5.00 20.32 -2.13
N LYS A 175 4.52 20.08 -3.34
CA LYS A 175 3.10 20.31 -3.70
C LYS A 175 2.28 19.04 -3.40
N ILE A 176 1.62 19.01 -2.25
CA ILE A 176 0.87 17.85 -1.79
C ILE A 176 -0.64 18.08 -1.96
N LEU A 177 -1.32 17.17 -2.66
CA LEU A 177 -2.78 17.09 -2.69
C LEU A 177 -3.26 16.09 -1.62
N SER A 178 -3.91 16.61 -0.58
CA SER A 178 -4.58 15.77 0.42
C SER A 178 -5.99 15.43 -0.03
N VAL A 179 -6.25 14.13 -0.24
CA VAL A 179 -7.56 13.59 -0.63
C VAL A 179 -8.32 13.19 0.63
N VAL A 180 -9.53 13.69 0.80
CA VAL A 180 -10.39 13.42 1.95
C VAL A 180 -11.74 12.86 1.49
N THR A 181 -12.48 12.24 2.40
CA THR A 181 -13.89 11.88 2.23
C THR A 181 -14.75 12.72 3.18
N ASP A 182 -15.95 13.07 2.73
CA ASP A 182 -16.94 13.79 3.55
C ASP A 182 -17.65 12.85 4.55
N ASP A 183 -17.64 11.53 4.29
CA ASP A 183 -18.20 10.52 5.19
C ASP A 183 -17.18 10.18 6.30
N LEU A 184 -17.26 10.93 7.40
CA LEU A 184 -16.37 10.72 8.56
C LEU A 184 -16.78 9.51 9.42
N SER A 185 -17.97 8.95 9.22
CA SER A 185 -18.45 7.77 9.98
C SER A 185 -17.56 6.55 9.76
N ILE A 186 -16.96 6.42 8.58
CA ILE A 186 -16.09 5.31 8.21
C ILE A 186 -14.66 5.38 8.77
N ARG A 187 -14.27 6.53 9.33
CA ARG A 187 -12.87 6.81 9.73
C ARG A 187 -12.33 5.83 10.79
N LYS A 188 -13.20 5.33 11.65
CA LYS A 188 -12.80 4.45 12.78
C LYS A 188 -12.50 3.02 12.35
N ALA A 189 -13.03 2.58 11.21
CA ALA A 189 -12.83 1.23 10.70
C ALA A 189 -11.34 0.94 10.42
N ARG A 190 -10.92 -0.33 10.61
CA ARG A 190 -9.54 -0.75 10.50
C ARG A 190 -9.41 -2.02 9.66
N PHE A 191 -8.78 -1.89 8.48
CA PHE A 191 -8.56 -2.96 7.49
C PHE A 191 -7.07 -3.23 7.23
N VAL A 192 -6.21 -3.02 8.25
CA VAL A 192 -4.79 -3.34 8.20
C VAL A 192 -4.50 -4.49 9.17
N VAL A 193 -3.68 -5.45 8.74
CA VAL A 193 -3.23 -6.57 9.57
C VAL A 193 -1.85 -6.27 10.12
N ASP A 194 -1.77 -5.92 11.38
CA ASP A 194 -0.52 -5.69 12.09
C ASP A 194 -0.26 -6.74 13.17
N THR A 195 -1.33 -7.32 13.72
CA THR A 195 -1.32 -8.33 14.77
C THR A 195 -2.24 -9.50 14.40
N PRO A 196 -2.16 -10.65 15.11
CA PRO A 196 -3.12 -11.74 14.95
C PRO A 196 -4.58 -11.34 15.22
N GLU A 197 -4.81 -10.40 16.16
CA GLU A 197 -6.13 -9.88 16.48
C GLU A 197 -6.73 -9.09 15.31
N ASP A 198 -5.92 -8.28 14.61
CA ASP A 198 -6.34 -7.59 13.38
C ASP A 198 -6.80 -8.60 12.31
N LEU A 199 -6.07 -9.73 12.17
CA LEU A 199 -6.43 -10.78 11.21
C LEU A 199 -7.81 -11.35 11.51
N LEU A 200 -8.08 -11.72 12.77
CA LEU A 200 -9.37 -12.25 13.21
C LEU A 200 -10.51 -11.25 12.96
N SER A 201 -10.29 -9.97 13.23
CA SER A 201 -11.28 -8.91 12.96
C SER A 201 -11.62 -8.80 11.47
N ILE A 202 -10.63 -8.92 10.60
CA ILE A 202 -10.85 -8.88 9.15
C ILE A 202 -11.54 -10.17 8.67
N GLU A 203 -11.20 -11.35 9.21
CA GLU A 203 -11.89 -12.61 8.90
C GLU A 203 -13.38 -12.52 9.26
N ASP A 204 -13.71 -12.00 10.44
CA ASP A 204 -15.10 -11.79 10.85
C ASP A 204 -15.83 -10.84 9.87
N THR A 205 -15.18 -9.77 9.44
CA THR A 205 -15.73 -8.85 8.44
C THR A 205 -16.01 -9.55 7.11
N LEU A 206 -15.11 -10.42 6.64
CA LEU A 206 -15.28 -11.19 5.40
C LEU A 206 -16.38 -12.23 5.49
N VAL A 207 -16.49 -12.94 6.64
CA VAL A 207 -17.56 -13.93 6.89
C VAL A 207 -18.94 -13.27 6.86
N ARG A 208 -19.08 -12.09 7.45
CA ARG A 208 -20.35 -11.33 7.44
C ARG A 208 -20.68 -10.76 6.06
N GLN A 209 -19.69 -10.60 5.20
CA GLN A 209 -19.81 -10.02 3.87
C GLN A 209 -19.10 -10.87 2.80
N PRO A 210 -19.71 -12.00 2.40
CA PRO A 210 -19.09 -12.94 1.45
C PRO A 210 -18.92 -12.38 0.03
N ASN A 211 -19.41 -11.18 -0.26
CA ASN A 211 -19.22 -10.51 -1.55
C ASN A 211 -18.05 -9.52 -1.50
N VAL A 212 -16.86 -10.03 -1.74
CA VAL A 212 -15.55 -9.33 -1.72
C VAL A 212 -15.44 -8.12 -2.68
N GLY A 213 -16.48 -7.83 -3.47
CA GLY A 213 -16.52 -6.68 -4.39
C GLY A 213 -16.98 -5.35 -3.78
N LYS A 214 -17.34 -5.32 -2.50
CA LYS A 214 -17.84 -4.11 -1.86
C LYS A 214 -16.72 -3.11 -1.60
N GLY A 215 -17.00 -1.84 -1.86
CA GLY A 215 -16.07 -0.75 -1.60
C GLY A 215 -15.84 -0.52 -0.11
N TYR A 216 -14.70 0.12 0.24
CA TYR A 216 -14.29 0.37 1.63
C TYR A 216 -15.37 1.06 2.48
N ALA A 217 -16.19 1.93 1.89
CA ALA A 217 -17.22 2.66 2.63
C ALA A 217 -18.33 1.74 3.15
N GLU A 218 -18.73 0.75 2.39
CA GLU A 218 -19.72 -0.25 2.80
C GLU A 218 -19.15 -1.17 3.88
N LEU A 219 -17.94 -1.68 3.69
CA LEU A 219 -17.23 -2.49 4.68
C LEU A 219 -17.05 -1.76 6.02
N ALA A 220 -16.71 -0.47 5.97
CA ALA A 220 -16.48 0.33 7.17
C ALA A 220 -17.75 0.60 7.97
N ARG A 221 -18.91 0.77 7.32
CA ARG A 221 -20.19 0.91 8.03
C ARG A 221 -20.56 -0.37 8.78
N LEU A 222 -20.31 -1.53 8.20
CA LEU A 222 -20.59 -2.81 8.83
C LEU A 222 -19.71 -3.09 10.05
N GLU A 223 -18.44 -2.68 10.01
CA GLU A 223 -17.54 -2.81 11.17
C GLU A 223 -17.98 -1.89 12.32
N ASN A 224 -18.48 -0.70 12.01
CA ASN A 224 -18.97 0.23 13.04
C ASN A 224 -20.26 -0.25 13.72
N ASP A 225 -21.20 -0.86 12.96
CA ASP A 225 -22.45 -1.41 13.49
C ASP A 225 -22.22 -2.57 14.48
N CYS A 226 -21.00 -3.08 14.58
CA CYS A 226 -20.62 -4.17 15.50
C CYS A 226 -19.97 -3.68 16.79
N ASN A 227 -19.58 -2.40 16.85
CA ASN A 227 -18.90 -1.81 18.01
C ASN A 227 -19.83 -0.90 18.84
N ASP A 228 -21.09 -0.76 18.44
CA ASP A 228 -22.17 -0.10 19.19
C ASP A 228 -23.09 -1.17 19.82
#